data_0869ed13efa39c7a3bd11ab6e2c00281
#
_entry.id   0869ed13efa39c7a3bd11ab6e2c00281
#
_cell.length_a   1.000
_cell.length_b   1.000
_cell.length_c   1.000
_cell.angle_alpha   90.00
_cell.angle_beta   90.00
_cell.angle_gamma   90.00
#
_symmetry.space_group_name_H-M   'P 1'
#
loop_
_entity.id
_entity.type
_entity.pdbx_description
1 polymer ?
#
loop_
_entity_poly.entity_id
_entity_poly.type
_entity_poly.pdbx_seq_one_letter_code
_entity_poly.pdbx_strand_id
1 'polypeptide(L)'
;MEVLPKALNILISHFSRLPGIGRKTAQRLAFFILKSDMEDIKPFSQALIDLKTRIIFCDICGIMTEAKPCGICSDYNRDDQIICIVEEPQDIFSFEKVETYKGKYHVLGGVLSPLDGIGPDDLNLDSLYKRLTKGMEVILALNPS
;
A
#
# COMPACT_ATOMS: atom_id res chain seq x y z
N MET A 1 -36.44 19.36 -7.84
CA MET A 1 -35.54 20.39 -8.38
C MET A 1 -34.14 20.16 -7.82
N GLU A 2 -33.18 19.87 -8.67
CA GLU A 2 -31.78 19.68 -8.24
C GLU A 2 -31.20 21.07 -7.93
N VAL A 3 -31.03 21.39 -6.66
CA VAL A 3 -30.59 22.73 -6.20
C VAL A 3 -29.10 22.93 -6.39
N LEU A 4 -28.30 21.86 -6.44
CA LEU A 4 -26.85 21.92 -6.62
C LEU A 4 -26.46 21.64 -8.09
N PRO A 5 -25.45 22.34 -8.62
CA PRO A 5 -24.92 22.04 -9.93
C PRO A 5 -24.45 20.59 -10.06
N LYS A 6 -24.65 19.99 -11.24
CA LYS A 6 -24.33 18.57 -11.49
C LYS A 6 -22.88 18.20 -11.14
N ALA A 7 -21.92 19.05 -11.52
CA ALA A 7 -20.50 18.82 -11.23
C ALA A 7 -20.23 18.74 -9.71
N LEU A 8 -20.86 19.62 -8.92
CA LEU A 8 -20.73 19.61 -7.46
C LEU A 8 -21.34 18.35 -6.84
N ASN A 9 -22.52 17.93 -7.31
CA ASN A 9 -23.16 16.69 -6.86
C ASN A 9 -22.32 15.44 -7.17
N ILE A 10 -21.68 15.39 -8.34
CA ILE A 10 -20.78 14.29 -8.72
C ILE A 10 -19.60 14.22 -7.75
N LEU A 11 -18.94 15.36 -7.47
CA LEU A 11 -17.80 15.40 -6.56
C LEU A 11 -18.19 14.99 -5.12
N ILE A 12 -19.34 15.48 -4.63
CA ILE A 12 -19.89 15.07 -3.31
C ILE A 12 -20.12 13.56 -3.29
N SER A 13 -20.66 12.98 -4.35
CA SER A 13 -20.89 11.54 -4.44
C SER A 13 -19.58 10.75 -4.37
N HIS A 14 -18.53 11.20 -5.06
CA HIS A 14 -17.22 10.56 -5.00
C HIS A 14 -16.62 10.61 -3.60
N PHE A 15 -16.64 11.77 -2.94
CA PHE A 15 -16.15 11.87 -1.58
C PHE A 15 -16.94 11.03 -0.59
N SER A 16 -18.27 10.91 -0.76
CA SER A 16 -19.11 10.08 0.13
C SER A 16 -18.85 8.58 0.03
N ARG A 17 -18.13 8.11 -1.00
CA ARG A 17 -17.72 6.71 -1.15
C ARG A 17 -16.44 6.39 -0.39
N LEU A 18 -15.71 7.40 0.07
CA LEU A 18 -14.49 7.19 0.84
C LEU A 18 -14.85 6.70 2.25
N PRO A 19 -14.14 5.71 2.79
CA PRO A 19 -14.41 5.19 4.12
C PRO A 19 -14.29 6.30 5.18
N GLY A 20 -15.26 6.34 6.09
CA GLY A 20 -15.31 7.35 7.15
C GLY A 20 -15.84 8.73 6.71
N ILE A 21 -16.11 8.96 5.43
CA ILE A 21 -16.63 10.25 4.92
C ILE A 21 -18.15 10.16 4.69
N GLY A 22 -18.90 10.74 5.62
CA GLY A 22 -20.34 10.93 5.46
C GLY A 22 -20.68 12.09 4.51
N ARG A 23 -21.95 12.13 4.07
CA ARG A 23 -22.46 13.13 3.11
C ARG A 23 -22.19 14.57 3.50
N LYS A 24 -22.30 14.92 4.80
CA LYS A 24 -22.05 16.28 5.31
C LYS A 24 -20.57 16.69 5.15
N THR A 25 -19.66 15.76 5.45
CA THR A 25 -18.21 15.96 5.28
C THR A 25 -17.85 16.05 3.79
N ALA A 26 -18.40 15.15 2.96
CA ALA A 26 -18.21 15.17 1.51
C ALA A 26 -18.63 16.51 0.90
N GLN A 27 -19.75 17.05 1.34
CA GLN A 27 -20.23 18.37 0.88
C GLN A 27 -19.26 19.48 1.28
N ARG A 28 -18.74 19.49 2.53
CA ARG A 28 -17.74 20.45 2.98
C ARG A 28 -16.46 20.38 2.14
N LEU A 29 -15.97 19.17 1.86
CA LEU A 29 -14.79 18.95 1.01
C LEU A 29 -15.03 19.47 -0.41
N ALA A 30 -16.19 19.17 -1.01
CA ALA A 30 -16.50 19.63 -2.36
C ALA A 30 -16.59 21.16 -2.45
N PHE A 31 -17.16 21.82 -1.44
CA PHE A 31 -17.16 23.29 -1.39
C PHE A 31 -15.78 23.88 -1.13
N PHE A 32 -14.91 23.20 -0.39
CA PHE A 32 -13.52 23.61 -0.24
C PHE A 32 -12.80 23.57 -1.61
N ILE A 33 -12.91 22.46 -2.34
CA ILE A 33 -12.35 22.31 -3.67
C ILE A 33 -12.89 23.38 -4.63
N LEU A 34 -14.19 23.69 -4.59
CA LEU A 34 -14.78 24.72 -5.44
C LEU A 34 -14.17 26.12 -5.21
N LYS A 35 -13.70 26.39 -3.99
CA LYS A 35 -13.07 27.68 -3.63
C LYS A 35 -11.56 27.71 -3.80
N SER A 36 -10.93 26.55 -4.03
CA SER A 36 -9.49 26.44 -4.25
C SER A 36 -9.11 26.86 -5.66
N ASP A 37 -7.88 27.36 -5.81
CA ASP A 37 -7.35 27.74 -7.11
C ASP A 37 -7.01 26.53 -7.98
N MET A 38 -7.09 26.68 -9.29
CA MET A 38 -6.77 25.60 -10.24
C MET A 38 -5.32 25.12 -10.13
N GLU A 39 -4.42 25.97 -9.65
CA GLU A 39 -3.01 25.62 -9.40
C GLU A 39 -2.87 24.55 -8.30
N ASP A 40 -3.76 24.54 -7.31
CA ASP A 40 -3.80 23.52 -6.26
C ASP A 40 -4.57 22.26 -6.71
N ILE A 41 -5.62 22.44 -7.50
CA ILE A 41 -6.49 21.33 -7.92
C ILE A 41 -5.81 20.41 -8.95
N LYS A 42 -5.06 20.95 -9.89
CA LYS A 42 -4.35 20.15 -10.90
C LYS A 42 -3.40 19.13 -10.30
N PRO A 43 -2.43 19.49 -9.43
CA PRO A 43 -1.53 18.52 -8.81
C PRO A 43 -2.27 17.53 -7.91
N PHE A 44 -3.33 17.96 -7.21
CA PHE A 44 -4.15 17.06 -6.41
C PHE A 44 -4.85 15.98 -7.25
N SER A 45 -5.50 16.39 -8.35
CA SER A 45 -6.14 15.44 -9.26
C SER A 45 -5.14 14.50 -9.93
N GLN A 46 -3.96 15.02 -10.30
CA GLN A 46 -2.89 14.21 -10.88
C GLN A 46 -2.34 13.19 -9.87
N ALA A 47 -2.17 13.57 -8.60
CA ALA A 47 -1.70 12.66 -7.56
C ALA A 47 -2.65 11.45 -7.36
N LEU A 48 -3.97 11.64 -7.51
CA LEU A 48 -4.93 10.53 -7.46
C LEU A 48 -4.75 9.54 -8.62
N ILE A 49 -4.47 10.07 -9.81
CA ILE A 49 -4.20 9.25 -11.00
C ILE A 49 -2.86 8.54 -10.85
N ASP A 50 -1.80 9.26 -10.47
CA ASP A 50 -0.45 8.74 -10.31
C ASP A 50 -0.39 7.61 -9.28
N LEU A 51 -1.12 7.72 -8.17
CA LEU A 51 -1.23 6.67 -7.18
C LEU A 51 -1.68 5.33 -7.80
N LYS A 52 -2.62 5.37 -8.74
CA LYS A 52 -3.17 4.16 -9.38
C LYS A 52 -2.34 3.67 -10.56
N THR A 53 -1.60 4.57 -11.21
CA THR A 53 -0.87 4.24 -12.45
C THR A 53 0.60 3.96 -12.23
N ARG A 54 1.22 4.53 -11.18
CA ARG A 54 2.66 4.43 -10.91
C ARG A 54 3.01 3.42 -9.83
N ILE A 55 2.08 3.16 -8.87
CA ILE A 55 2.35 2.18 -7.82
C ILE A 55 2.20 0.77 -8.38
N ILE A 56 3.27 0.02 -8.26
CA ILE A 56 3.39 -1.40 -8.64
C ILE A 56 3.89 -2.20 -7.43
N PHE A 57 3.85 -3.52 -7.51
CA PHE A 57 4.45 -4.39 -6.49
C PHE A 57 5.81 -4.90 -6.97
N CYS A 58 6.78 -4.91 -6.06
CA CYS A 58 8.11 -5.46 -6.34
C CYS A 58 8.02 -6.97 -6.53
N ASP A 59 8.51 -7.47 -7.67
CA ASP A 59 8.46 -8.90 -8.01
C ASP A 59 9.31 -9.79 -7.08
N ILE A 60 10.24 -9.18 -6.32
CA ILE A 60 11.13 -9.88 -5.38
C ILE A 60 10.50 -9.99 -4.00
N CYS A 61 10.04 -8.88 -3.42
CA CYS A 61 9.61 -8.84 -2.02
C CYS A 61 8.14 -8.49 -1.80
N GLY A 62 7.39 -8.12 -2.85
CA GLY A 62 5.97 -7.78 -2.76
C GLY A 62 5.65 -6.39 -2.20
N ILE A 63 6.65 -5.55 -1.85
CA ILE A 63 6.40 -4.17 -1.39
C ILE A 63 5.83 -3.29 -2.51
N MET A 64 5.02 -2.31 -2.14
CA MET A 64 4.60 -1.25 -3.05
C MET A 64 5.76 -0.34 -3.41
N THR A 65 5.94 -0.06 -4.71
CA THR A 65 7.08 0.71 -5.24
C THR A 65 6.70 1.36 -6.57
N GLU A 66 7.49 2.34 -7.00
CA GLU A 66 7.41 2.91 -8.35
C GLU A 66 8.50 2.36 -9.30
N ALA A 67 9.43 1.55 -8.78
CA ALA A 67 10.54 0.98 -9.57
C ALA A 67 10.76 -0.51 -9.27
N LYS A 68 11.24 -1.27 -10.26
CA LYS A 68 11.60 -2.69 -10.13
C LYS A 68 13.07 -2.90 -10.45
N PRO A 69 13.83 -3.50 -9.52
CA PRO A 69 13.47 -3.85 -8.15
C PRO A 69 13.24 -2.61 -7.28
N CYS A 70 12.54 -2.77 -6.13
CA CYS A 70 12.34 -1.68 -5.18
C CYS A 70 13.64 -1.25 -4.50
N GLY A 71 13.64 -0.05 -3.89
CA GLY A 71 14.82 0.50 -3.20
C GLY A 71 15.39 -0.43 -2.13
N ILE A 72 14.53 -1.18 -1.41
CA ILE A 72 14.99 -2.14 -0.39
C ILE A 72 15.72 -3.34 -1.04
N CYS A 73 15.16 -3.89 -2.11
CA CYS A 73 15.78 -5.05 -2.78
C CYS A 73 17.07 -4.69 -3.52
N SER A 74 17.18 -3.46 -4.05
CA SER A 74 18.36 -2.96 -4.77
C SER A 74 19.44 -2.38 -3.86
N ASP A 75 19.18 -2.20 -2.57
CA ASP A 75 20.15 -1.67 -1.63
C ASP A 75 21.17 -2.73 -1.21
N TYR A 76 22.39 -2.61 -1.69
CA TYR A 76 23.52 -3.51 -1.41
C TYR A 76 24.09 -3.36 0.02
N ASN A 77 23.69 -2.34 0.77
CA ASN A 77 24.12 -2.18 2.16
C ASN A 77 23.24 -3.00 3.13
N ARG A 78 22.18 -3.62 2.63
CA ARG A 78 21.30 -4.49 3.43
C ARG A 78 21.83 -5.91 3.44
N ASP A 79 21.68 -6.54 4.59
CA ASP A 79 22.09 -7.93 4.80
C ASP A 79 21.12 -8.89 4.09
N ASP A 80 21.63 -9.60 3.09
CA ASP A 80 20.89 -10.61 2.34
C ASP A 80 20.69 -11.93 3.12
N GLN A 81 21.36 -12.10 4.27
CA GLN A 81 21.21 -13.27 5.11
C GLN A 81 20.11 -13.14 6.16
N ILE A 82 19.46 -11.98 6.24
CA ILE A 82 18.35 -11.72 7.17
C ILE A 82 17.11 -11.31 6.38
N ILE A 83 16.02 -12.06 6.55
CA ILE A 83 14.74 -11.76 5.89
C ILE A 83 13.62 -11.64 6.92
N CYS A 84 12.90 -10.50 6.88
CA CYS A 84 11.71 -10.27 7.68
C CYS A 84 10.46 -10.52 6.83
N ILE A 85 9.64 -11.46 7.26
CA ILE A 85 8.40 -11.85 6.60
C ILE A 85 7.26 -11.09 7.26
N VAL A 86 6.52 -10.33 6.46
CA VAL A 86 5.37 -9.53 6.89
C VAL A 86 4.10 -9.98 6.18
N GLU A 87 2.96 -9.68 6.77
CA GLU A 87 1.65 -10.01 6.21
C GLU A 87 1.31 -9.10 5.03
N GLU A 88 1.39 -7.79 5.24
CA GLU A 88 0.94 -6.78 4.28
C GLU A 88 2.09 -5.80 3.92
N PRO A 89 2.06 -5.20 2.70
CA PRO A 89 3.11 -4.27 2.27
C PRO A 89 3.28 -3.06 3.18
N GLN A 90 2.19 -2.59 3.82
CA GLN A 90 2.22 -1.44 4.73
C GLN A 90 2.98 -1.70 6.03
N ASP A 91 3.13 -2.96 6.45
CA ASP A 91 3.85 -3.32 7.67
C ASP A 91 5.33 -2.92 7.56
N ILE A 92 5.90 -3.05 6.36
CA ILE A 92 7.29 -2.67 6.07
C ILE A 92 7.54 -1.20 6.40
N PHE A 93 6.60 -0.31 6.07
CA PHE A 93 6.77 1.12 6.35
C PHE A 93 6.87 1.41 7.85
N SER A 94 6.22 0.60 8.67
CA SER A 94 6.30 0.72 10.13
C SER A 94 7.68 0.32 10.66
N PHE A 95 8.28 -0.74 10.12
CA PHE A 95 9.64 -1.17 10.46
C PHE A 95 10.70 -0.20 9.94
N GLU A 96 10.57 0.28 8.72
CA GLU A 96 11.53 1.21 8.11
C GLU A 96 11.59 2.58 8.82
N LYS A 97 10.51 3.03 9.45
CA LYS A 97 10.50 4.27 10.26
C LYS A 97 11.48 4.23 11.44
N VAL A 98 11.80 3.05 11.94
CA VAL A 98 12.72 2.88 13.10
C VAL A 98 14.19 2.85 12.65
N GLU A 99 14.45 2.65 11.35
CA GLU A 99 15.77 2.65 10.69
C GLU A 99 16.82 1.68 11.27
N THR A 100 16.45 0.81 12.21
CA THR A 100 17.36 -0.14 12.87
C THR A 100 17.51 -1.44 12.11
N TYR A 101 16.49 -1.86 11.36
CA TYR A 101 16.51 -3.10 10.61
C TYR A 101 17.28 -2.93 9.28
N LYS A 102 18.26 -3.79 9.04
CA LYS A 102 19.13 -3.74 7.86
C LYS A 102 19.03 -4.98 6.96
N GLY A 103 18.12 -5.89 7.24
CA GLY A 103 17.85 -7.05 6.39
C GLY A 103 16.90 -6.74 5.23
N LYS A 104 16.50 -7.79 4.54
CA LYS A 104 15.52 -7.76 3.45
C LYS A 104 14.12 -8.11 3.96
N TYR A 105 13.10 -7.83 3.17
CA TYR A 105 11.71 -8.15 3.49
C TYR A 105 11.09 -9.12 2.49
N HIS A 106 9.99 -9.74 2.94
CA HIS A 106 9.10 -10.50 2.08
C HIS A 106 7.65 -10.32 2.54
N VAL A 107 6.78 -9.92 1.61
CA VAL A 107 5.34 -9.75 1.84
C VAL A 107 4.61 -11.00 1.43
N LEU A 108 3.90 -11.64 2.38
CA LEU A 108 3.08 -12.82 2.10
C LEU A 108 1.81 -12.49 1.33
N GLY A 109 1.22 -11.30 1.55
CA GLY A 109 -0.05 -10.90 0.97
C GLY A 109 -1.27 -11.40 1.77
N GLY A 110 -1.06 -11.81 3.01
CA GLY A 110 -2.08 -12.29 3.94
C GLY A 110 -1.55 -13.31 4.92
N VAL A 111 -2.46 -13.95 5.64
CA VAL A 111 -2.17 -15.07 6.55
C VAL A 111 -3.03 -16.28 6.19
N LEU A 112 -2.59 -17.46 6.58
CA LEU A 112 -3.39 -18.68 6.42
C LEU A 112 -4.67 -18.54 7.26
N SER A 113 -5.81 -18.56 6.59
CA SER A 113 -7.13 -18.50 7.21
C SER A 113 -8.08 -19.51 6.55
N PRO A 114 -8.12 -20.74 7.05
CA PRO A 114 -9.01 -21.78 6.49
C PRO A 114 -10.49 -21.37 6.55
N LEU A 115 -10.87 -20.55 7.54
CA LEU A 115 -12.24 -20.07 7.69
C LEU A 115 -12.64 -19.06 6.61
N ASP A 116 -11.67 -18.28 6.13
CA ASP A 116 -11.84 -17.31 5.04
C ASP A 116 -11.47 -17.91 3.66
N GLY A 117 -11.09 -19.18 3.63
CA GLY A 117 -10.71 -19.89 2.41
C GLY A 117 -9.31 -19.53 1.90
N ILE A 118 -8.46 -18.90 2.72
CA ILE A 118 -7.09 -18.53 2.36
C ILE A 118 -6.16 -19.69 2.66
N GLY A 119 -5.67 -20.34 1.61
CA GLY A 119 -4.71 -21.43 1.65
C GLY A 119 -3.27 -20.99 1.35
N PRO A 120 -2.31 -21.94 1.38
CA PRO A 120 -0.91 -21.64 1.06
C PRO A 120 -0.72 -21.09 -0.36
N ASP A 121 -1.54 -21.51 -1.31
CA ASP A 121 -1.47 -21.12 -2.74
C ASP A 121 -1.93 -19.66 -2.97
N ASP A 122 -2.67 -19.10 -2.02
CA ASP A 122 -3.13 -17.69 -2.08
C ASP A 122 -2.06 -16.72 -1.56
N LEU A 123 -0.99 -17.24 -0.96
CA LEU A 123 0.10 -16.46 -0.39
C LEU A 123 1.36 -16.51 -1.26
N ASN A 124 2.22 -15.50 -1.15
CA ASN A 124 3.49 -15.43 -1.88
C ASN A 124 4.58 -16.38 -1.37
N LEU A 125 4.22 -17.63 -1.02
CA LEU A 125 5.14 -18.61 -0.45
C LEU A 125 6.15 -19.12 -1.48
N ASP A 126 5.74 -19.37 -2.71
CA ASP A 126 6.64 -19.89 -3.77
C ASP A 126 7.79 -18.91 -4.05
N SER A 127 7.53 -17.61 -4.07
CA SER A 127 8.56 -16.60 -4.24
C SER A 127 9.47 -16.49 -3.00
N LEU A 128 8.92 -16.71 -1.80
CA LEU A 128 9.71 -16.79 -0.57
C LEU A 128 10.69 -17.98 -0.60
N TYR A 129 10.22 -19.18 -0.90
CA TYR A 129 11.05 -20.37 -0.94
C TYR A 129 12.24 -20.24 -1.90
N LYS A 130 12.07 -19.57 -3.04
CA LYS A 130 13.15 -19.31 -4.00
C LYS A 130 14.23 -18.37 -3.47
N ARG A 131 13.93 -17.60 -2.42
CA ARG A 131 14.85 -16.63 -1.79
C ARG A 131 15.59 -17.21 -0.59
N LEU A 132 15.00 -18.22 0.07
CA LEU A 132 15.59 -18.80 1.26
C LEU A 132 16.80 -19.67 0.91
N THR A 133 17.89 -19.44 1.62
CA THR A 133 19.12 -20.23 1.52
C THR A 133 19.51 -20.77 2.90
N LYS A 134 20.30 -21.85 2.93
CA LYS A 134 20.74 -22.44 4.18
C LYS A 134 21.57 -21.45 5.01
N GLY A 135 21.18 -21.24 6.25
CA GLY A 135 21.88 -20.36 7.20
C GLY A 135 21.30 -18.94 7.27
N MET A 136 20.30 -18.62 6.46
CA MET A 136 19.58 -17.33 6.61
C MET A 136 18.81 -17.26 7.92
N GLU A 137 18.79 -16.09 8.52
CA GLU A 137 17.86 -15.74 9.60
C GLU A 137 16.51 -15.32 9.03
N VAL A 138 15.45 -15.93 9.54
CA VAL A 138 14.07 -15.64 9.14
C VAL A 138 13.32 -15.06 10.34
N ILE A 139 12.87 -13.82 10.21
CA ILE A 139 12.06 -13.13 11.22
C ILE A 139 10.60 -13.17 10.75
N LEU A 140 9.72 -13.74 11.55
CA LEU A 140 8.27 -13.74 11.29
C LEU A 140 7.63 -12.57 12.03
N ALA A 141 7.23 -11.56 11.28
CA ALA A 141 6.55 -10.36 11.79
C ALA A 141 5.10 -10.33 11.27
N LEU A 142 4.33 -11.34 11.67
CA LEU A 142 2.92 -11.50 11.31
C LEU A 142 2.04 -11.01 12.46
N ASN A 143 0.83 -10.57 12.15
CA ASN A 143 -0.13 -10.20 13.18
C ASN A 143 -0.55 -11.42 13.99
N PRO A 144 -0.67 -11.31 15.33
CA PRO A 144 -1.24 -12.37 16.13
C PRO A 144 -2.72 -12.53 15.79
N SER A 145 -3.11 -13.74 15.41
CA SER A 145 -4.50 -14.13 15.17
C SER A 145 -5.25 -14.38 16.47
#